data_c429fc3d28ebc6f1dbd3799e71153188
#
_entry.id   c429fc3d28ebc6f1dbd3799e71153188
#
_cell.length_a   1.000
_cell.length_b   1.000
_cell.length_c   1.000
_cell.angle_alpha   90.00
_cell.angle_beta   90.00
_cell.angle_gamma   90.00
#
_symmetry.space_group_name_H-M   'P 1'
#
loop_
_entity.id
_entity.type
_entity.pdbx_description
1 polymer ?
#
loop_
_entity_poly.entity_id
_entity_poly.type
_entity_poly.pdbx_seq_one_letter_code
_entity_poly.pdbx_strand_id
1 'polypeptide(L)'
;MALWKEPGSTPSPTGGGAPASGTPTTVTELHKAGEHAAGDAARRAAPRAAAVESVIAAELTIEGKITGSGDVRIAGRFKGDVQVDGNFRIDAGARLEGQVRAGVVVVGGELQGNIEAAKQVDVLSTGVIVGDVKAASITVAAGSRMRGHVEFGWEDKVGAVEFKGTPRSI
;
A
#
# COMPACT_ATOMS: atom_id res chain seq x y z
N MET A 1 -40.36 -45.03 11.98
CA MET A 1 -40.92 -44.63 13.28
C MET A 1 -39.99 -43.60 13.88
N ALA A 2 -40.38 -42.39 13.69
CA ALA A 2 -39.67 -41.24 14.17
C ALA A 2 -40.30 -40.74 15.45
N LEU A 3 -39.55 -40.42 16.45
CA LEU A 3 -40.00 -39.61 17.57
C LEU A 3 -38.93 -38.63 17.96
N TRP A 4 -39.09 -37.44 17.47
CA TRP A 4 -38.42 -36.29 18.01
C TRP A 4 -39.29 -35.66 19.09
N LYS A 5 -38.81 -35.59 20.29
CA LYS A 5 -39.46 -34.92 21.38
C LYS A 5 -38.59 -33.76 21.82
N GLU A 6 -39.05 -32.56 21.54
CA GLU A 6 -38.58 -31.37 22.22
C GLU A 6 -39.19 -31.29 23.63
N PRO A 7 -38.48 -30.75 24.56
CA PRO A 7 -39.05 -29.80 25.50
C PRO A 7 -38.21 -28.54 25.56
N GLY A 8 -38.66 -27.39 25.28
CA GLY A 8 -39.55 -26.53 25.94
C GLY A 8 -39.17 -26.27 27.38
N SER A 9 -38.74 -25.05 27.65
CA SER A 9 -39.13 -24.29 28.84
C SER A 9 -38.12 -23.23 29.19
N THR A 10 -38.45 -22.04 28.82
CA THR A 10 -37.97 -20.84 29.55
C THR A 10 -38.62 -20.82 30.93
N PRO A 11 -37.95 -20.25 31.92
CA PRO A 11 -38.62 -19.26 32.73
C PRO A 11 -37.76 -17.98 32.89
N SER A 12 -38.38 -16.89 32.64
CA SER A 12 -38.02 -15.59 33.20
C SER A 12 -38.34 -15.57 34.70
N PRO A 13 -37.55 -14.93 35.49
CA PRO A 13 -38.07 -14.28 36.69
C PRO A 13 -38.03 -12.76 36.61
N THR A 14 -39.18 -12.28 36.72
CA THR A 14 -39.60 -10.97 37.21
C THR A 14 -39.06 -10.66 38.59
N GLY A 15 -38.71 -9.41 38.79
CA GLY A 15 -38.52 -8.79 40.08
C GLY A 15 -37.51 -7.66 39.94
N GLY A 16 -37.87 -6.46 39.90
CA GLY A 16 -38.62 -5.66 40.84
C GLY A 16 -37.64 -4.84 41.63
N GLY A 17 -37.59 -3.52 41.39
CA GLY A 17 -36.86 -2.63 42.26
C GLY A 17 -36.23 -1.40 41.59
N ALA A 18 -36.99 -0.43 41.23
CA ALA A 18 -36.62 0.95 41.36
C ALA A 18 -37.27 1.48 42.65
N PRO A 19 -36.89 2.54 43.26
CA PRO A 19 -36.20 3.74 42.82
C PRO A 19 -35.21 4.29 43.86
N ALA A 20 -34.36 5.17 43.48
CA ALA A 20 -33.89 6.20 44.39
C ALA A 20 -33.44 7.43 43.59
N SER A 21 -34.24 8.42 43.72
CA SER A 21 -33.96 9.81 43.49
C SER A 21 -32.73 10.26 44.26
N GLY A 22 -31.90 10.91 43.58
CA GLY A 22 -30.77 11.63 44.17
C GLY A 22 -30.46 12.83 43.29
N THR A 23 -31.04 13.90 43.63
CA THR A 23 -30.90 15.22 43.06
C THR A 23 -29.47 15.75 43.02
N PRO A 24 -29.24 16.71 42.15
CA PRO A 24 -27.89 17.16 41.81
C PRO A 24 -27.37 18.14 42.86
N THR A 25 -26.15 17.94 43.29
CA THR A 25 -25.46 18.97 43.99
C THR A 25 -24.46 19.62 43.05
N THR A 26 -24.86 20.79 42.67
CA THR A 26 -24.02 21.81 42.10
C THR A 26 -22.93 22.12 43.10
N VAL A 27 -21.72 21.85 42.78
CA VAL A 27 -20.58 22.48 43.44
C VAL A 27 -19.77 23.19 42.37
N THR A 28 -20.12 24.43 42.28
CA THR A 28 -19.28 25.47 41.71
C THR A 28 -18.12 25.62 42.72
N GLU A 29 -16.96 25.18 42.33
CA GLU A 29 -15.75 25.66 42.96
C GLU A 29 -14.71 26.02 41.93
N LEU A 30 -14.66 27.31 41.81
CA LEU A 30 -13.70 28.11 41.14
C LEU A 30 -12.35 27.91 41.81
N HIS A 31 -11.44 27.15 41.21
CA HIS A 31 -10.03 27.28 41.54
C HIS A 31 -9.26 27.75 40.30
N LYS A 32 -9.07 29.02 40.37
CA LYS A 32 -8.11 29.83 39.66
C LYS A 32 -6.69 29.36 40.02
N ALA A 33 -5.86 29.42 38.99
CA ALA A 33 -4.40 29.41 39.00
C ALA A 33 -3.71 28.06 38.78
N GLY A 34 -3.14 28.04 37.61
CA GLY A 34 -2.17 27.06 37.14
C GLY A 34 -1.89 27.28 35.68
N GLU A 35 -1.46 28.48 35.36
CA GLU A 35 -0.75 28.77 34.12
C GLU A 35 0.49 27.88 34.08
N HIS A 36 0.40 26.78 33.43
CA HIS A 36 1.49 26.26 32.64
C HIS A 36 0.91 25.79 31.32
N ALA A 37 1.01 26.69 30.40
CA ALA A 37 0.96 26.40 29.01
C ALA A 37 2.04 25.34 28.67
N ALA A 38 1.71 24.12 28.79
CA ALA A 38 2.27 23.11 27.94
C ALA A 38 1.43 23.11 26.68
N GLY A 39 1.64 24.11 25.88
CA GLY A 39 1.30 24.06 24.49
C GLY A 39 2.22 23.07 23.81
N ASP A 40 2.07 21.81 24.10
CA ASP A 40 2.36 20.80 23.14
C ASP A 40 1.04 20.50 22.45
N ALA A 41 0.80 21.47 21.60
CA ALA A 41 -0.03 21.29 20.48
C ALA A 41 0.21 19.88 19.99
N ALA A 42 -0.79 19.06 20.15
CA ALA A 42 -1.10 18.13 19.11
C ALA A 42 -0.73 18.80 17.78
N ARG A 43 0.46 18.57 17.30
CA ARG A 43 0.69 18.51 15.88
C ARG A 43 -0.26 17.41 15.44
N ARG A 44 -1.48 17.81 15.24
CA ARG A 44 -2.35 17.12 14.30
C ARG A 44 -1.47 17.00 13.09
N ALA A 45 -0.87 15.83 12.95
CA ALA A 45 -0.43 15.39 11.66
C ALA A 45 -1.63 15.69 10.77
N ALA A 46 -1.47 16.72 9.97
CA ALA A 46 -2.42 16.96 8.91
C ALA A 46 -2.62 15.58 8.30
N PRO A 47 -3.84 15.15 8.05
CA PRO A 47 -4.05 13.92 7.31
C PRO A 47 -3.21 14.15 6.07
N ARG A 48 -2.10 13.44 5.97
CA ARG A 48 -1.45 13.25 4.69
C ARG A 48 -2.60 12.84 3.83
N ALA A 49 -2.89 13.65 2.83
CA ALA A 49 -3.92 13.38 1.87
C ALA A 49 -3.77 11.89 1.61
N ALA A 50 -4.77 11.12 2.04
CA ALA A 50 -4.70 9.69 1.97
C ALA A 50 -4.38 9.41 0.52
N ALA A 51 -3.17 8.97 0.26
CA ALA A 51 -2.82 8.53 -1.07
C ALA A 51 -3.91 7.54 -1.40
N VAL A 52 -4.63 7.80 -2.47
CA VAL A 52 -5.75 6.95 -2.87
C VAL A 52 -5.12 5.64 -3.27
N GLU A 53 -4.96 4.77 -2.29
CA GLU A 53 -4.41 3.44 -2.48
C GLU A 53 -5.53 2.56 -3.01
N SER A 54 -5.40 2.16 -4.26
CA SER A 54 -6.31 1.20 -4.88
C SER A 54 -5.81 -0.21 -4.61
N VAL A 55 -6.54 -0.97 -3.78
CA VAL A 55 -6.18 -2.35 -3.43
C VAL A 55 -7.04 -3.33 -4.19
N ILE A 56 -6.40 -4.23 -4.93
CA ILE A 56 -7.05 -5.34 -5.62
C ILE A 56 -6.85 -6.62 -4.81
N ALA A 57 -7.96 -7.25 -4.41
CA ALA A 57 -7.95 -8.46 -3.59
C ALA A 57 -7.33 -9.68 -4.30
N ALA A 58 -6.80 -10.61 -3.53
CA ALA A 58 -6.04 -11.76 -4.03
C ALA A 58 -6.85 -12.75 -4.90
N GLU A 59 -8.16 -12.79 -4.76
CA GLU A 59 -9.03 -13.70 -5.52
C GLU A 59 -9.65 -13.07 -6.77
N LEU A 60 -9.35 -11.79 -7.01
CA LEU A 60 -9.85 -11.07 -8.18
C LEU A 60 -8.96 -11.31 -9.40
N THR A 61 -9.62 -11.62 -10.50
CA THR A 61 -9.00 -11.61 -11.82
C THR A 61 -9.55 -10.42 -12.59
N ILE A 62 -8.68 -9.52 -12.96
CA ILE A 62 -9.04 -8.31 -13.70
C ILE A 62 -8.39 -8.39 -15.07
N GLU A 63 -9.17 -8.16 -16.10
CA GLU A 63 -8.71 -8.04 -17.47
C GLU A 63 -9.05 -6.65 -17.99
N GLY A 64 -8.07 -5.96 -18.54
CA GLY A 64 -8.28 -4.65 -19.13
C GLY A 64 -7.14 -3.68 -18.92
N LYS A 65 -7.44 -2.40 -19.11
CA LYS A 65 -6.47 -1.31 -18.96
C LYS A 65 -6.75 -0.50 -17.70
N ILE A 66 -5.76 -0.37 -16.84
CA ILE A 66 -5.80 0.51 -15.67
C ILE A 66 -4.98 1.76 -15.97
N THR A 67 -5.58 2.91 -15.77
CA THR A 67 -4.90 4.20 -15.88
C THR A 67 -5.21 5.00 -14.62
N GLY A 68 -4.19 5.52 -13.97
CA GLY A 68 -4.39 6.30 -12.75
C GLY A 68 -3.15 7.02 -12.31
N SER A 69 -3.33 7.91 -11.33
CA SER A 69 -2.24 8.55 -10.62
C SER A 69 -2.41 8.25 -9.13
N GLY A 70 -1.37 7.75 -8.49
CA GLY A 70 -1.39 7.39 -7.08
C GLY A 70 -0.80 6.00 -6.82
N ASP A 71 -1.12 5.46 -5.64
CA ASP A 71 -0.61 4.17 -5.22
C ASP A 71 -1.58 3.05 -5.58
N VAL A 72 -1.11 2.06 -6.32
CA VAL A 72 -1.90 0.89 -6.70
C VAL A 72 -1.24 -0.36 -6.13
N ARG A 73 -2.01 -1.16 -5.42
CA ARG A 73 -1.59 -2.43 -4.86
C ARG A 73 -2.38 -3.58 -5.44
N ILE A 74 -1.69 -4.56 -5.98
CA ILE A 74 -2.30 -5.74 -6.58
C ILE A 74 -1.89 -6.98 -5.79
N ALA A 75 -2.89 -7.68 -5.23
CA ALA A 75 -2.70 -8.97 -4.58
C ALA A 75 -3.24 -10.14 -5.43
N GLY A 76 -4.10 -9.87 -6.42
CA GLY A 76 -4.77 -10.85 -7.27
C GLY A 76 -4.09 -11.09 -8.62
N ARG A 77 -4.89 -11.55 -9.57
CA ARG A 77 -4.46 -11.74 -10.97
C ARG A 77 -4.89 -10.55 -11.81
N PHE A 78 -3.95 -10.00 -12.50
CA PHE A 78 -4.22 -8.91 -13.43
C PHE A 78 -3.67 -9.25 -14.82
N LYS A 79 -4.49 -9.02 -15.84
CA LYS A 79 -4.11 -9.22 -17.24
C LYS A 79 -4.47 -8.00 -18.07
N GLY A 80 -3.47 -7.38 -18.65
CA GLY A 80 -3.66 -6.19 -19.48
C GLY A 80 -2.61 -5.12 -19.28
N ASP A 81 -2.99 -3.87 -19.60
CA ASP A 81 -2.08 -2.73 -19.52
C ASP A 81 -2.28 -1.93 -18.24
N VAL A 82 -1.20 -1.67 -17.54
CA VAL A 82 -1.19 -0.81 -16.35
C VAL A 82 -0.39 0.45 -16.63
N GLN A 83 -1.02 1.60 -16.46
CA GLN A 83 -0.39 2.89 -16.58
C GLN A 83 -0.65 3.73 -15.33
N VAL A 84 0.35 3.84 -14.48
CA VAL A 84 0.25 4.53 -13.19
C VAL A 84 1.38 5.52 -13.02
N ASP A 85 1.06 6.77 -12.75
CA ASP A 85 2.08 7.81 -12.49
C ASP A 85 2.54 7.85 -11.02
N GLY A 86 2.42 6.77 -10.29
CA GLY A 86 2.77 6.69 -8.88
C GLY A 86 3.49 5.39 -8.52
N ASN A 87 3.23 4.90 -7.32
CA ASN A 87 3.79 3.66 -6.82
C ASN A 87 2.89 2.48 -7.22
N PHE A 88 3.48 1.50 -7.84
CA PHE A 88 2.82 0.27 -8.23
C PHE A 88 3.41 -0.90 -7.45
N ARG A 89 2.59 -1.55 -6.62
CA ARG A 89 3.02 -2.65 -5.78
C ARG A 89 2.31 -3.95 -6.13
N ILE A 90 3.09 -4.98 -6.38
CA ILE A 90 2.62 -6.35 -6.60
C ILE A 90 2.96 -7.17 -5.36
N ASP A 91 1.94 -7.66 -4.66
CA ASP A 91 2.14 -8.49 -3.47
C ASP A 91 2.61 -9.90 -3.81
N ALA A 92 3.17 -10.57 -2.81
CA ALA A 92 3.60 -11.96 -2.94
C ALA A 92 2.40 -12.87 -3.29
N GLY A 93 2.55 -13.67 -4.36
CA GLY A 93 1.49 -14.53 -4.87
C GLY A 93 0.57 -13.89 -5.91
N ALA A 94 0.67 -12.60 -6.11
CA ALA A 94 -0.03 -11.94 -7.21
C ALA A 94 0.59 -12.30 -8.55
N ARG A 95 -0.24 -12.35 -9.58
CA ARG A 95 0.19 -12.55 -10.97
C ARG A 95 -0.21 -11.37 -11.82
N LEU A 96 0.74 -10.86 -12.56
CA LEU A 96 0.50 -9.81 -13.52
C LEU A 96 0.99 -10.24 -14.89
N GLU A 97 0.11 -10.19 -15.87
CA GLU A 97 0.42 -10.46 -17.28
C GLU A 97 0.12 -9.23 -18.13
N GLY A 98 1.12 -8.72 -18.80
CA GLY A 98 0.94 -7.61 -19.73
C GLY A 98 1.98 -6.52 -19.64
N GLN A 99 1.58 -5.28 -19.93
CA GLN A 99 2.48 -4.14 -19.96
C GLN A 99 2.28 -3.23 -18.75
N VAL A 100 3.38 -2.86 -18.10
CA VAL A 100 3.36 -2.00 -16.92
C VAL A 100 4.17 -0.73 -17.19
N ARG A 101 3.54 0.42 -16.95
CA ARG A 101 4.18 1.72 -16.90
C ARG A 101 3.90 2.36 -15.56
N ALA A 102 4.92 2.56 -14.76
CA ALA A 102 4.75 3.20 -13.46
C ALA A 102 6.00 3.98 -13.06
N GLY A 103 5.84 4.93 -12.15
CA GLY A 103 6.99 5.68 -11.62
C GLY A 103 7.89 4.77 -10.78
N VAL A 104 7.33 4.12 -9.79
CA VAL A 104 8.02 3.16 -8.92
C VAL A 104 7.28 1.83 -8.95
N VAL A 105 7.97 0.74 -9.25
CA VAL A 105 7.40 -0.60 -9.30
C VAL A 105 8.02 -1.47 -8.23
N VAL A 106 7.20 -2.02 -7.35
CA VAL A 106 7.63 -2.99 -6.33
C VAL A 106 7.05 -4.35 -6.65
N VAL A 107 7.89 -5.32 -6.99
CA VAL A 107 7.48 -6.66 -7.42
C VAL A 107 7.74 -7.67 -6.32
N GLY A 108 6.68 -8.15 -5.68
CA GLY A 108 6.75 -9.26 -4.71
C GLY A 108 6.19 -10.58 -5.25
N GLY A 109 5.44 -10.53 -6.34
CA GLY A 109 4.80 -11.68 -6.98
C GLY A 109 5.39 -12.03 -8.34
N GLU A 110 4.60 -12.68 -9.18
CA GLU A 110 4.97 -13.06 -10.53
C GLU A 110 4.52 -12.00 -11.54
N LEU A 111 5.48 -11.48 -12.30
CA LEU A 111 5.24 -10.55 -13.38
C LEU A 111 5.67 -11.18 -14.69
N GLN A 112 4.73 -11.30 -15.63
CA GLN A 112 4.98 -11.76 -16.99
C GLN A 112 4.64 -10.66 -17.98
N GLY A 113 5.64 -10.15 -18.65
CA GLY A 113 5.43 -9.12 -19.68
C GLY A 113 6.48 -8.04 -19.66
N ASN A 114 6.08 -6.84 -20.12
CA ASN A 114 7.01 -5.75 -20.31
C ASN A 114 6.81 -4.66 -19.25
N ILE A 115 7.88 -4.22 -18.64
CA ILE A 115 7.90 -3.01 -17.82
C ILE A 115 8.54 -1.91 -18.65
N GLU A 116 7.79 -0.86 -18.93
CA GLU A 116 8.29 0.28 -19.69
C GLU A 116 8.31 1.54 -18.84
N ALA A 117 9.38 2.31 -18.98
CA ALA A 117 9.51 3.65 -18.42
C ALA A 117 9.34 3.74 -16.89
N ALA A 118 9.79 2.74 -16.15
CA ALA A 118 9.87 2.83 -14.71
C ALA A 118 11.10 3.66 -14.29
N LYS A 119 10.91 4.57 -13.35
CA LYS A 119 12.03 5.30 -12.74
C LYS A 119 12.82 4.40 -11.80
N GLN A 120 12.09 3.60 -11.04
CA GLN A 120 12.67 2.66 -10.08
C GLN A 120 11.90 1.35 -10.08
N VAL A 121 12.62 0.25 -10.10
CA VAL A 121 12.05 -1.10 -9.96
C VAL A 121 12.70 -1.80 -8.78
N ASP A 122 11.91 -2.16 -7.79
CA ASP A 122 12.36 -2.93 -6.64
C ASP A 122 11.79 -4.35 -6.69
N VAL A 123 12.65 -5.33 -6.80
CA VAL A 123 12.25 -6.75 -6.84
C VAL A 123 12.49 -7.36 -5.47
N LEU A 124 11.42 -7.77 -4.80
CA LEU A 124 11.50 -8.42 -3.50
C LEU A 124 11.99 -9.88 -3.64
N SER A 125 12.38 -10.48 -2.53
CA SER A 125 12.93 -11.86 -2.50
C SER A 125 12.02 -12.95 -3.07
N THR A 126 10.71 -12.69 -3.07
CA THR A 126 9.70 -13.59 -3.65
C THR A 126 9.30 -13.22 -5.08
N GLY A 127 9.86 -12.13 -5.61
CA GLY A 127 9.53 -11.62 -6.92
C GLY A 127 10.09 -12.48 -8.05
N VAL A 128 9.25 -12.77 -9.03
CA VAL A 128 9.62 -13.44 -10.27
C VAL A 128 9.26 -12.55 -11.44
N ILE A 129 10.22 -12.19 -12.25
CA ILE A 129 10.01 -11.38 -13.44
C ILE A 129 10.37 -12.19 -14.67
N VAL A 130 9.44 -12.27 -15.62
CA VAL A 130 9.64 -12.93 -16.91
C VAL A 130 9.25 -11.95 -18.01
N GLY A 131 10.24 -11.48 -18.76
CA GLY A 131 10.01 -10.56 -19.87
C GLY A 131 11.02 -9.42 -19.92
N ASP A 132 10.62 -8.32 -20.57
CA ASP A 132 11.50 -7.18 -20.77
C ASP A 132 11.27 -6.10 -19.72
N VAL A 133 12.34 -5.61 -19.14
CA VAL A 133 12.27 -4.56 -18.11
C VAL A 133 13.11 -3.37 -18.54
N LYS A 134 12.47 -2.21 -18.63
CA LYS A 134 13.14 -0.94 -18.90
C LYS A 134 12.96 0.02 -17.73
N ALA A 135 14.02 0.29 -17.00
CA ALA A 135 13.98 1.15 -15.83
C ALA A 135 15.24 1.99 -15.69
N ALA A 136 15.12 3.16 -15.08
CA ALA A 136 16.28 3.99 -14.77
C ALA A 136 17.12 3.37 -13.65
N SER A 137 16.50 2.80 -12.65
CA SER A 137 17.16 2.13 -11.53
C SER A 137 16.48 0.81 -11.19
N ILE A 138 17.26 -0.23 -10.91
CA ILE A 138 16.75 -1.55 -10.52
C ILE A 138 17.42 -2.00 -9.23
N THR A 139 16.62 -2.39 -8.27
CA THR A 139 17.06 -3.02 -7.03
C THR A 139 16.53 -4.46 -6.98
N VAL A 140 17.40 -5.42 -6.83
CA VAL A 140 17.04 -6.83 -6.82
C VAL A 140 17.41 -7.43 -5.46
N ALA A 141 16.41 -7.90 -4.72
CA ALA A 141 16.63 -8.56 -3.45
C ALA A 141 17.13 -10.02 -3.64
N ALA A 142 17.89 -10.50 -2.68
CA ALA A 142 18.35 -11.89 -2.69
C ALA A 142 17.17 -12.86 -2.64
N GLY A 143 17.18 -13.87 -3.50
CA GLY A 143 16.10 -14.86 -3.62
C GLY A 143 15.10 -14.58 -4.76
N SER A 144 15.12 -13.41 -5.35
CA SER A 144 14.29 -13.11 -6.52
C SER A 144 14.81 -13.82 -7.77
N ARG A 145 13.90 -14.01 -8.73
CA ARG A 145 14.22 -14.62 -10.02
C ARG A 145 13.84 -13.68 -11.14
N MET A 146 14.78 -13.46 -12.03
CA MET A 146 14.53 -12.63 -13.20
C MET A 146 14.95 -13.41 -14.46
N ARG A 147 14.07 -13.42 -15.46
CA ARG A 147 14.32 -14.06 -16.72
C ARG A 147 13.82 -13.18 -17.86
N GLY A 148 14.71 -12.77 -18.74
CA GLY A 148 14.37 -11.92 -19.86
C GLY A 148 15.45 -10.90 -20.18
N HIS A 149 15.05 -9.84 -20.86
CA HIS A 149 15.93 -8.75 -21.22
C HIS A 149 15.73 -7.56 -20.29
N VAL A 150 16.82 -7.06 -19.73
CA VAL A 150 16.76 -5.95 -18.78
C VAL A 150 17.60 -4.80 -19.32
N GLU A 151 16.96 -3.68 -19.56
CA GLU A 151 17.60 -2.44 -19.94
C GLU A 151 17.47 -1.43 -18.79
N PHE A 152 18.58 -0.95 -18.29
CA PHE A 152 18.64 0.07 -17.25
C PHE A 152 19.65 1.14 -17.60
N GLY A 153 19.49 2.30 -17.01
CA GLY A 153 20.39 3.42 -17.27
C GLY A 153 19.87 4.45 -18.26
N TRP A 154 18.55 4.53 -18.42
CA TRP A 154 17.92 5.64 -19.13
C TRP A 154 17.91 6.88 -18.23
N GLU A 155 19.02 7.46 -18.04
CA GLU A 155 18.98 8.83 -17.57
C GLU A 155 18.76 9.70 -18.81
N ASP A 156 17.56 10.24 -18.91
CA ASP A 156 17.34 11.41 -19.73
C ASP A 156 18.42 12.41 -19.29
N LYS A 157 19.26 12.74 -20.23
CA LYS A 157 20.37 13.66 -20.06
C LYS A 157 19.93 14.94 -19.34
N VAL A 158 19.97 14.93 -18.04
CA VAL A 158 20.04 16.17 -17.28
C VAL A 158 21.48 16.26 -16.76
N GLY A 159 22.27 16.96 -17.53
CA GLY A 159 23.61 17.39 -17.14
C GLY A 159 24.70 16.34 -17.40
N ALA A 160 25.20 16.32 -18.62
CA ALA A 160 26.57 15.93 -18.84
C ALA A 160 27.45 16.81 -17.95
N VAL A 161 27.79 16.35 -16.77
CA VAL A 161 28.94 16.89 -16.06
C VAL A 161 30.12 16.41 -16.84
N GLU A 162 30.52 17.24 -17.76
CA GLU A 162 31.77 17.08 -18.48
C GLU A 162 32.90 17.12 -17.44
N PHE A 163 33.33 15.97 -17.02
CA PHE A 163 34.60 15.83 -16.31
C PHE A 163 35.71 16.11 -17.31
N LYS A 164 36.01 17.37 -17.46
CA LYS A 164 37.22 17.81 -18.13
C LYS A 164 38.39 17.45 -17.21
N GLY A 165 38.75 16.17 -17.22
CA GLY A 165 39.95 15.65 -16.63
C GLY A 165 41.12 16.11 -17.50
N THR A 166 41.81 17.12 -17.05
CA THR A 166 43.09 17.51 -17.60
C THR A 166 44.09 16.36 -17.44
N PRO A 167 44.65 15.79 -18.51
CA PRO A 167 45.74 14.87 -18.35
C PRO A 167 46.97 15.67 -17.92
N ARG A 168 47.44 15.42 -16.73
CA ARG A 168 48.71 15.91 -16.27
C ARG A 168 49.78 15.08 -16.97
N SER A 169 50.35 15.63 -18.05
CA SER A 169 51.58 15.15 -18.60
C SER A 169 52.72 15.39 -17.60
N ILE A 170 53.44 14.38 -17.36
CA ILE A 170 54.83 14.45 -16.88
C ILE A 170 55.71 14.14 -18.04
#